data_d8e18286f1dc10c57cdf9bc7d1e076d1
#
_entry.id   d8e18286f1dc10c57cdf9bc7d1e076d1
#
_cell.length_a   1.000
_cell.length_b   1.000
_cell.length_c   1.000
_cell.angle_alpha   90.00
_cell.angle_beta   90.00
_cell.angle_gamma   90.00
#
_symmetry.space_group_name_H-M   'P 1'
#
loop_
_entity.id
_entity.type
_entity.pdbx_description
1 polymer ?
#
loop_
_entity_poly.entity_id
_entity_poly.type
_entity_poly.pdbx_seq_one_letter_code
_entity_poly.pdbx_strand_id
1 'polypeptide(L)'
;MVQLKVLSGKQAGAVTVARRFPFIVGRDASANLRLEEEGVWERHVELELRMPEGFVLKVHPHAGATVNDQAVQQALLRNGDVIEIGTVKIRFWLSESRRLGLRTREVLTWAALAALCAGQVALIYRLLR
;
A
#
# COMPACT_ATOMS: atom_id res chain seq x y z
N MET A 1 -3.71 -5.26 4.60
CA MET A 1 -4.33 -3.96 4.91
C MET A 1 -3.92 -2.91 3.91
N VAL A 2 -4.87 -2.13 3.44
CA VAL A 2 -4.59 -1.06 2.47
C VAL A 2 -4.37 0.25 3.22
N GLN A 3 -3.28 0.93 2.93
CA GLN A 3 -3.00 2.27 3.43
C GLN A 3 -3.00 3.27 2.28
N LEU A 4 -3.68 4.39 2.49
CA LEU A 4 -3.72 5.49 1.55
C LEU A 4 -3.05 6.70 2.21
N LYS A 5 -1.90 7.10 1.68
CA LYS A 5 -1.17 8.27 2.17
C LYS A 5 -1.41 9.44 1.23
N VAL A 6 -1.95 10.53 1.77
CA VAL A 6 -2.14 11.77 1.02
C VAL A 6 -0.80 12.47 0.89
N LEU A 7 -0.34 12.66 -0.35
CA LEU A 7 0.98 13.25 -0.64
C LEU A 7 0.92 14.76 -0.86
N SER A 8 -0.22 15.29 -1.27
CA SER A 8 -0.38 16.72 -1.55
C SER A 8 -1.78 17.21 -1.15
N GLY A 9 -1.96 18.53 -1.06
CA GLY A 9 -3.22 19.15 -0.68
C GLY A 9 -3.29 19.48 0.81
N LYS A 10 -4.49 19.81 1.29
CA LYS A 10 -4.72 20.23 2.67
C LYS A 10 -4.45 19.13 3.70
N GLN A 11 -4.60 17.88 3.29
CA GLN A 11 -4.40 16.71 4.15
C GLN A 11 -3.07 16.01 3.89
N ALA A 12 -2.11 16.68 3.24
CA ALA A 12 -0.80 16.10 2.93
C ALA A 12 -0.15 15.49 4.18
N GLY A 13 0.32 14.26 4.07
CA GLY A 13 0.90 13.51 5.18
C GLY A 13 -0.09 12.63 5.93
N ALA A 14 -1.40 12.81 5.73
CA ALA A 14 -2.40 11.97 6.39
C ALA A 14 -2.36 10.54 5.83
N VAL A 15 -2.49 9.56 6.70
CA VAL A 15 -2.56 8.15 6.34
C VAL A 15 -3.92 7.60 6.76
N THR A 16 -4.64 7.04 5.80
CA THR A 16 -5.93 6.40 6.03
C THR A 16 -5.80 4.90 5.75
N VAL A 17 -6.32 4.09 6.66
CA VAL A 17 -6.34 2.64 6.51
C VAL A 17 -7.69 2.21 5.98
N ALA A 18 -7.72 1.58 4.82
CA ALA A 18 -8.92 1.02 4.23
C ALA A 18 -9.10 -0.42 4.71
N ARG A 19 -10.19 -0.66 5.45
CA ARG A 19 -10.49 -1.98 6.03
C ARG A 19 -11.72 -2.62 5.42
N ARG A 20 -12.61 -1.80 4.85
CA ARG A 20 -13.85 -2.26 4.24
C ARG A 20 -13.91 -1.83 2.79
N PHE A 21 -14.43 -2.69 1.95
CA PHE A 21 -14.58 -2.44 0.53
C PHE A 21 -16.04 -2.65 0.12
N PRO A 22 -16.57 -1.85 -0.82
CA PRO A 22 -15.87 -0.80 -1.55
C PRO A 22 -15.48 0.38 -0.64
N PHE A 23 -14.33 0.99 -0.93
CA PHE A 23 -13.81 2.15 -0.22
C PHE A 23 -13.93 3.38 -1.14
N ILE A 24 -14.70 4.37 -0.73
CA ILE A 24 -15.02 5.53 -1.55
C ILE A 24 -14.15 6.71 -1.16
N VAL A 25 -13.53 7.34 -2.14
CA VAL A 25 -12.75 8.56 -1.99
C VAL A 25 -13.44 9.68 -2.75
N GLY A 26 -13.70 10.77 -2.07
CA GLY A 26 -14.36 11.91 -2.69
C GLY A 26 -14.65 13.02 -1.70
N ARG A 27 -15.44 13.99 -2.15
CA ARG A 27 -15.78 15.19 -1.38
C ARG A 27 -16.99 14.98 -0.46
N ASP A 28 -17.82 14.00 -0.75
CA ASP A 28 -19.03 13.73 0.01
C ASP A 28 -18.70 13.38 1.46
N ALA A 29 -19.55 13.84 2.37
CA ALA A 29 -19.43 13.51 3.79
C ALA A 29 -19.54 12.01 4.06
N SER A 30 -20.22 11.26 3.19
CA SER A 30 -20.33 9.80 3.28
C SER A 30 -19.13 9.04 2.72
N ALA A 31 -18.17 9.74 2.08
CA ALA A 31 -16.98 9.10 1.56
C ALA A 31 -16.09 8.58 2.69
N ASN A 32 -15.49 7.42 2.50
CA ASN A 32 -14.60 6.81 3.48
C ASN A 32 -13.32 7.64 3.69
N LEU A 33 -12.79 8.22 2.62
CA LEU A 33 -11.76 9.25 2.66
C LEU A 33 -12.33 10.52 2.04
N ARG A 34 -12.57 11.51 2.87
CA ARG A 34 -13.14 12.77 2.41
C ARG A 34 -12.02 13.73 2.03
N LEU A 35 -12.07 14.20 0.78
CA LEU A 35 -11.13 15.18 0.25
C LEU A 35 -11.87 16.45 -0.16
N GLU A 36 -11.67 17.51 0.61
CA GLU A 36 -12.26 18.83 0.33
C GLU A 36 -11.29 19.69 -0.48
N GLU A 37 -10.98 19.25 -1.69
CA GLU A 37 -10.04 19.91 -2.59
C GLU A 37 -10.71 20.26 -3.91
N GLU A 38 -10.14 21.23 -4.62
CA GLU A 38 -10.61 21.58 -5.96
C GLU A 38 -10.40 20.42 -6.94
N GLY A 39 -11.37 20.18 -7.79
CA GLY A 39 -11.33 19.10 -8.77
C GLY A 39 -11.72 17.74 -8.23
N VAL A 40 -12.09 17.64 -6.96
CA VAL A 40 -12.58 16.38 -6.38
C VAL A 40 -14.11 16.38 -6.39
N TRP A 41 -14.68 15.34 -7.01
CA TRP A 41 -16.12 15.11 -7.05
C TRP A 41 -16.61 14.49 -5.74
N GLU A 42 -17.91 14.50 -5.51
CA GLU A 42 -18.53 13.90 -4.32
C GLU A 42 -18.12 12.43 -4.14
N ARG A 43 -18.22 11.65 -5.22
CA ARG A 43 -17.71 10.28 -5.29
C ARG A 43 -16.77 10.21 -6.48
N HIS A 44 -15.50 10.41 -6.22
CA HIS A 44 -14.53 10.53 -7.30
C HIS A 44 -14.00 9.17 -7.75
N VAL A 45 -13.55 8.36 -6.81
CA VAL A 45 -13.05 7.01 -7.07
C VAL A 45 -13.56 6.04 -6.04
N GLU A 46 -13.59 4.78 -6.41
CA GLU A 46 -13.99 3.67 -5.57
C GLU A 46 -12.94 2.57 -5.66
N LEU A 47 -12.47 2.10 -4.50
CA LEU A 47 -11.58 0.96 -4.41
C LEU A 47 -12.40 -0.29 -4.12
N GLU A 48 -12.27 -1.30 -4.97
CA GLU A 48 -12.88 -2.60 -4.78
C GLU A 48 -11.84 -3.68 -4.57
N LEU A 49 -12.17 -4.64 -3.73
CA LEU A 49 -11.39 -5.86 -3.62
C LEU A 49 -12.05 -6.95 -4.46
N ARG A 50 -11.36 -7.38 -5.52
CA ARG A 50 -11.82 -8.46 -6.41
C ARG A 50 -10.84 -9.61 -6.33
N MET A 51 -11.30 -10.75 -5.84
CA MET A 51 -10.51 -11.97 -5.84
C MET A 51 -10.69 -12.73 -7.15
N PRO A 52 -9.62 -13.30 -7.73
CA PRO A 52 -8.22 -13.33 -7.28
C PRO A 52 -7.38 -12.13 -7.76
N GLU A 53 -7.93 -11.19 -8.51
CA GLU A 53 -7.18 -10.12 -9.19
C GLU A 53 -6.53 -9.13 -8.22
N GLY A 54 -7.19 -8.82 -7.11
CA GLY A 54 -6.68 -7.88 -6.10
C GLY A 54 -7.51 -6.61 -6.00
N PHE A 55 -6.85 -5.47 -5.81
CA PHE A 55 -7.52 -4.19 -5.61
C PHE A 55 -7.71 -3.46 -6.92
N VAL A 56 -8.93 -3.09 -7.22
CA VAL A 56 -9.31 -2.41 -8.45
C VAL A 56 -9.79 -1.00 -8.12
N LEU A 57 -9.22 -0.01 -8.79
CA LEU A 57 -9.66 1.38 -8.74
C LEU A 57 -10.68 1.63 -9.84
N LYS A 58 -11.86 2.10 -9.46
CA LYS A 58 -12.88 2.56 -10.40
C LYS A 58 -13.05 4.06 -10.28
N VAL A 59 -12.97 4.75 -11.39
CA VAL A 59 -13.16 6.19 -11.47
C VAL A 59 -14.59 6.49 -11.92
N HIS A 60 -15.21 7.47 -11.28
CA HIS A 60 -16.54 7.92 -11.67
C HIS A 60 -16.52 8.38 -13.15
N PRO A 61 -17.57 8.06 -13.95
CA PRO A 61 -17.57 8.34 -15.40
C PRO A 61 -17.31 9.81 -15.78
N HIS A 62 -17.73 10.75 -14.92
CA HIS A 62 -17.55 12.19 -15.17
C HIS A 62 -16.33 12.76 -14.45
N ALA A 63 -15.68 12.00 -13.60
CA ALA A 63 -14.47 12.40 -12.92
C ALA A 63 -13.25 11.88 -13.66
N GLY A 64 -12.11 12.53 -13.45
CA GLY A 64 -10.84 12.10 -14.02
C GLY A 64 -9.87 11.70 -12.92
N ALA A 65 -9.11 10.65 -13.12
CA ALA A 65 -8.04 10.25 -12.23
C ALA A 65 -6.89 9.67 -13.04
N THR A 66 -5.68 9.77 -12.48
CA THR A 66 -4.50 9.15 -13.06
C THR A 66 -3.89 8.17 -12.06
N VAL A 67 -3.27 7.12 -12.59
CA VAL A 67 -2.45 6.20 -11.81
C VAL A 67 -1.06 6.22 -12.43
N ASN A 68 -0.06 6.64 -11.67
CA ASN A 68 1.31 6.82 -12.14
C ASN A 68 1.39 7.68 -13.41
N ASP A 69 0.68 8.82 -13.38
CA ASP A 69 0.57 9.82 -14.47
C ASP A 69 -0.15 9.33 -15.74
N GLN A 70 -0.84 8.20 -15.68
CA GLN A 70 -1.65 7.69 -16.78
C GLN A 70 -3.13 7.82 -16.45
N ALA A 71 -3.90 8.48 -17.33
CA ALA A 71 -5.34 8.61 -17.17
C ALA A 71 -6.03 7.26 -17.27
N VAL A 72 -6.87 6.94 -16.29
CA VAL A 72 -7.55 5.65 -16.21
C VAL A 72 -9.02 5.84 -15.83
N GLN A 73 -9.87 4.94 -16.29
CA GLN A 73 -11.25 4.79 -15.80
C GLN A 73 -11.37 3.63 -14.83
N GLN A 74 -10.54 2.62 -15.01
CA GLN A 74 -10.45 1.47 -14.12
C GLN A 74 -9.02 0.94 -14.20
N ALA A 75 -8.44 0.62 -13.06
CA ALA A 75 -7.07 0.13 -12.99
C ALA A 75 -6.91 -0.87 -11.86
N LEU A 76 -6.08 -1.88 -12.10
CA LEU A 76 -5.62 -2.79 -11.06
C LEU A 76 -4.47 -2.11 -10.32
N LEU A 77 -4.63 -1.90 -9.02
CA LEU A 77 -3.63 -1.21 -8.21
C LEU A 77 -2.55 -2.17 -7.72
N ARG A 78 -1.32 -1.67 -7.75
CA ARG A 78 -0.15 -2.35 -7.22
C ARG A 78 0.43 -1.56 -6.05
N ASN A 79 1.19 -2.24 -5.22
CA ASN A 79 1.84 -1.61 -4.08
C ASN A 79 2.77 -0.47 -4.53
N GLY A 80 2.56 0.72 -3.98
CA GLY A 80 3.33 1.91 -4.31
C GLY A 80 2.76 2.77 -5.43
N ASP A 81 1.61 2.40 -6.01
CA ASP A 81 0.98 3.21 -7.06
C ASP A 81 0.53 4.57 -6.52
N VAL A 82 0.73 5.61 -7.31
CA VAL A 82 0.30 6.97 -6.99
C VAL A 82 -0.95 7.31 -7.79
N ILE A 83 -2.03 7.58 -7.07
CA ILE A 83 -3.31 7.98 -7.65
C ILE A 83 -3.43 9.48 -7.55
N GLU A 84 -3.68 10.15 -8.66
CA GLU A 84 -3.94 11.59 -8.69
C GLU A 84 -5.41 11.85 -8.95
N ILE A 85 -6.05 12.55 -8.01
CA ILE A 85 -7.47 12.90 -8.04
C ILE A 85 -7.57 14.42 -7.92
N GLY A 86 -7.94 15.12 -9.00
CA GLY A 86 -7.93 16.57 -9.02
C GLY A 86 -6.53 17.11 -8.73
N THR A 87 -6.38 17.87 -7.66
CA THR A 87 -5.07 18.39 -7.23
C THR A 87 -4.39 17.56 -6.17
N VAL A 88 -5.00 16.42 -5.77
CA VAL A 88 -4.53 15.58 -4.67
C VAL A 88 -3.84 14.34 -5.20
N LYS A 89 -2.65 14.05 -4.68
CA LYS A 89 -1.93 12.82 -4.93
C LYS A 89 -2.03 11.91 -3.72
N ILE A 90 -2.34 10.64 -3.97
CA ILE A 90 -2.50 9.63 -2.92
C ILE A 90 -1.66 8.42 -3.29
N ARG A 91 -0.82 7.97 -2.37
CA ARG A 91 -0.05 6.74 -2.55
C ARG A 91 -0.85 5.55 -2.00
N PHE A 92 -1.03 4.56 -2.84
CA PHE A 92 -1.61 3.27 -2.47
C PHE A 92 -0.49 2.37 -1.95
N TRP A 93 -0.67 1.85 -0.73
CA TRP A 93 0.31 0.97 -0.11
C TRP A 93 -0.38 -0.22 0.52
N LEU A 94 0.12 -1.42 0.23
CA LEU A 94 -0.32 -2.64 0.88
C LEU A 94 0.59 -2.88 2.08
N SER A 95 0.10 -2.57 3.28
CA SER A 95 0.84 -2.93 4.48
C SER A 95 0.60 -4.41 4.76
N GLU A 96 1.69 -5.14 4.98
CA GLU A 96 1.58 -6.53 5.41
C GLU A 96 0.98 -6.57 6.82
N SER A 97 -0.19 -7.20 6.94
CA SER A 97 -0.83 -7.41 8.23
C SER A 97 -0.10 -8.46 9.08
N ARG A 98 0.98 -9.05 8.55
CA ARG A 98 1.75 -10.12 9.21
C ARG A 98 3.10 -9.63 9.70
N ARG A 99 3.11 -8.81 10.72
CA ARG A 99 4.35 -8.48 11.44
C ARG A 99 5.05 -9.72 11.99
N LEU A 100 4.28 -10.75 12.36
CA LEU A 100 4.80 -12.02 12.85
C LEU A 100 5.61 -12.78 11.79
N GLY A 101 5.23 -12.71 10.52
CA GLY A 101 5.96 -13.35 9.42
C GLY A 101 7.34 -12.76 9.19
N LEU A 102 7.50 -11.44 9.29
CA LEU A 102 8.79 -10.76 9.16
C LEU A 102 9.73 -11.12 10.31
N ARG A 103 9.24 -11.12 11.54
CA ARG A 103 10.04 -11.55 12.70
C ARG A 103 10.51 -12.99 12.59
N THR A 104 9.66 -13.88 12.14
CA THR A 104 10.02 -15.28 11.94
C THR A 104 11.13 -15.43 10.91
N ARG A 105 11.10 -14.70 9.83
CA ARG A 105 12.16 -14.69 8.81
C ARG A 105 13.48 -14.17 9.36
N GLU A 106 13.47 -13.09 10.10
CA GLU A 106 14.67 -12.55 10.75
C GLU A 106 15.29 -13.55 11.73
N VAL A 107 14.49 -14.18 12.57
CA VAL A 107 14.96 -15.19 13.52
C VAL A 107 15.59 -16.37 12.78
N LEU A 108 15.00 -16.86 11.72
CA LEU A 108 15.55 -17.95 10.92
C LEU A 108 16.87 -17.55 10.25
N THR A 109 16.99 -16.34 9.73
CA THR A 109 18.21 -15.84 9.12
C THR A 109 19.34 -15.74 10.14
N TRP A 110 19.10 -15.21 11.31
CA TRP A 110 20.08 -15.13 12.39
C TRP A 110 20.50 -16.50 12.89
N ALA A 111 19.58 -17.43 13.04
CA ALA A 111 19.88 -18.81 13.43
C ALA A 111 20.78 -19.52 12.41
N ALA A 112 20.53 -19.32 11.12
CA ALA A 112 21.35 -19.88 10.05
C ALA A 112 22.76 -19.30 10.06
N LEU A 113 22.91 -17.98 10.27
CA LEU A 113 24.22 -17.35 10.38
C LEU A 113 24.99 -17.81 11.60
N ALA A 114 24.35 -17.95 12.74
CA ALA A 114 24.96 -18.46 13.96
C ALA A 114 25.46 -19.89 13.78
N ALA A 115 24.68 -20.76 13.13
CA ALA A 115 25.09 -22.15 12.85
C ALA A 115 26.28 -22.19 11.91
N LEU A 116 26.37 -21.36 10.90
CA LEU A 116 27.53 -21.26 10.00
C LEU A 116 28.80 -20.85 10.75
N CYS A 117 28.71 -19.83 11.61
CA CYS A 117 29.85 -19.38 12.39
C CYS A 117 30.35 -20.46 13.35
N ALA A 118 29.47 -21.17 14.02
CA ALA A 118 29.83 -22.27 14.92
C ALA A 118 30.51 -23.41 14.15
N GLY A 119 30.03 -23.77 12.97
CA GLY A 119 30.64 -24.74 12.10
C GLY A 119 32.06 -24.38 11.68
N GLN A 120 32.31 -23.14 11.32
CA GLN A 120 33.65 -22.67 10.95
C GLN A 120 34.63 -22.72 12.12
N VAL A 121 34.21 -22.29 13.30
CA VAL A 121 35.06 -22.36 14.50
C VAL A 121 35.41 -23.79 14.84
N ALA A 122 34.48 -24.70 14.78
CA ALA A 122 34.74 -26.12 15.03
C ALA A 122 35.72 -26.71 14.02
N LEU A 123 35.62 -26.34 12.75
CA LEU A 123 36.53 -26.79 11.70
C LEU A 123 37.95 -26.27 11.91
N ILE A 124 38.12 -25.01 12.24
CA ILE A 124 39.42 -24.40 12.54
C ILE A 124 40.04 -25.07 13.76
N TYR A 125 39.27 -25.35 14.79
CA TYR A 125 39.75 -26.01 15.98
C TYR A 125 40.28 -27.43 15.69
N ARG A 126 39.59 -28.16 14.81
CA ARG A 126 40.02 -29.46 14.34
C ARG A 126 41.34 -29.42 13.55
N LEU A 127 41.51 -28.41 12.69
CA LEU A 127 42.69 -28.27 11.88
C LEU A 127 43.93 -27.84 12.66
N LEU A 128 43.74 -27.13 13.77
CA LEU A 128 44.83 -26.66 14.64
C LEU A 128 45.25 -27.67 15.68
N ARG A 129 44.57 -28.74 15.75
CA ARG A 129 44.92 -29.85 16.63
C ARG A 129 45.89 -30.83 15.90
#